data_76cf4b20cdac698b827004e6da3af7ef
#
_entry.id   76cf4b20cdac698b827004e6da3af7ef
#
_cell.length_a   1.000
_cell.length_b   1.000
_cell.length_c   1.000
_cell.angle_alpha   90.00
_cell.angle_beta   90.00
_cell.angle_gamma   90.00
#
_symmetry.space_group_name_H-M   'P 1'
#
loop_
_entity.id
_entity.type
_entity.pdbx_description
1 polymer ?
#
loop_
_entity_poly.entity_id
_entity_poly.type
_entity_poly.pdbx_seq_one_letter_code
_entity_poly.pdbx_strand_id
1 'polypeptide(L)'
;MGLRSFLILTTLALASCGGGSPPAATKSAPPAPEDIAAGNTVPDEAEPPSAEPSETPAPAPAASNEANVAAPTSAHFQVGKNYTRLSPTQPTSSSPDKVEVAEIFWYGCPHCYALDPSVKSWIASKPEYVSFVRMPVVWSDVAKTHARAFYTAEALGKIGAMHDALFREIHDNRNLLDTEDKLAAFFGTFGVDLASFQSTYESAGVQTKVQRADELGRRYRVASVPTIVVNGKYVTDAGMAGGVEQLFALIGELAASEHSGK
;
A
#
# COMPACT_ATOMS: atom_id res chain seq x y z
N MET A 1 -19.09 59.56 -24.28
CA MET A 1 -18.02 60.44 -24.76
C MET A 1 -16.74 60.01 -24.08
N GLY A 2 -15.81 59.48 -24.85
CA GLY A 2 -14.42 59.49 -24.72
C GLY A 2 -13.74 58.17 -25.11
N LEU A 3 -13.71 57.89 -26.42
CA LEU A 3 -12.92 56.86 -27.10
C LEU A 3 -11.44 57.23 -27.04
N ARG A 4 -10.56 56.39 -26.54
CA ARG A 4 -9.10 56.49 -26.79
C ARG A 4 -8.53 55.14 -27.18
N SER A 5 -8.47 54.93 -28.48
CA SER A 5 -7.61 53.98 -29.16
C SER A 5 -6.15 54.33 -28.92
N PHE A 6 -5.32 53.35 -28.53
CA PHE A 6 -3.87 53.39 -28.69
C PHE A 6 -3.42 52.26 -29.57
N LEU A 7 -3.05 52.60 -30.76
CA LEU A 7 -2.37 51.80 -31.77
C LEU A 7 -0.87 51.95 -31.49
N ILE A 8 -0.14 50.88 -31.27
CA ILE A 8 1.34 50.87 -31.34
C ILE A 8 1.83 49.73 -32.21
N LEU A 9 2.56 50.14 -33.12
CA LEU A 9 3.15 49.65 -34.34
C LEU A 9 4.18 48.53 -34.07
N THR A 10 4.16 47.56 -34.98
CA THR A 10 5.13 46.50 -35.25
C THR A 10 6.56 47.00 -35.54
N THR A 11 7.54 46.31 -35.01
CA THR A 11 8.85 46.20 -35.68
C THR A 11 9.33 44.73 -35.74
N LEU A 12 9.43 44.28 -36.96
CA LEU A 12 9.98 43.03 -37.39
C LEU A 12 11.51 43.17 -37.46
N ALA A 13 12.28 42.31 -36.81
CA ALA A 13 13.73 42.18 -37.05
C ALA A 13 14.06 40.75 -37.42
N LEU A 14 14.41 40.58 -38.69
CA LEU A 14 15.06 39.40 -39.21
C LEU A 14 16.60 39.49 -38.99
N ALA A 15 17.21 38.44 -38.46
CA ALA A 15 18.63 38.11 -38.64
C ALA A 15 18.74 36.59 -38.49
N SER A 16 18.96 35.85 -39.53
CA SER A 16 20.15 35.45 -40.27
C SER A 16 20.98 34.36 -39.60
N CYS A 17 20.86 33.19 -40.22
CA CYS A 17 21.77 32.05 -40.38
C CYS A 17 23.09 31.96 -39.58
N GLY A 18 23.29 30.82 -38.94
CA GLY A 18 24.58 30.31 -38.50
C GLY A 18 24.50 28.80 -38.31
N GLY A 19 24.87 28.04 -39.34
CA GLY A 19 24.96 26.60 -39.31
C GLY A 19 26.19 26.15 -38.49
N GLY A 20 26.00 25.19 -37.63
CA GLY A 20 27.05 24.47 -36.96
C GLY A 20 26.59 23.04 -36.67
N SER A 21 27.09 22.09 -37.46
CA SER A 21 26.90 20.67 -37.27
C SER A 21 27.63 20.20 -36.00
N PRO A 22 27.04 19.36 -35.15
CA PRO A 22 27.74 18.72 -34.05
C PRO A 22 28.60 17.55 -34.55
N PRO A 23 29.76 17.27 -33.93
CA PRO A 23 30.60 16.14 -34.27
C PRO A 23 30.00 14.81 -33.81
N ALA A 24 30.20 13.79 -34.62
CA ALA A 24 29.80 12.42 -34.43
C ALA A 24 30.45 11.83 -33.14
N ALA A 25 29.63 11.32 -32.26
CA ALA A 25 30.06 10.53 -31.11
C ALA A 25 30.39 9.10 -31.58
N THR A 26 31.63 8.71 -31.43
CA THR A 26 32.17 7.36 -31.61
C THR A 26 31.59 6.43 -30.56
N LYS A 27 30.91 5.37 -31.02
CA LYS A 27 30.51 4.22 -30.22
C LYS A 27 31.76 3.41 -29.82
N SER A 28 32.08 3.38 -28.55
CA SER A 28 32.97 2.36 -27.97
C SER A 28 32.14 1.14 -27.60
N ALA A 29 32.46 -0.01 -28.18
CA ALA A 29 31.92 -1.31 -27.82
C ALA A 29 32.57 -1.83 -26.52
N PRO A 30 31.85 -2.62 -25.71
CA PRO A 30 32.43 -3.27 -24.55
C PRO A 30 33.26 -4.49 -24.96
N PRO A 31 34.35 -4.83 -24.19
CA PRO A 31 35.17 -5.99 -24.48
C PRO A 31 34.47 -7.30 -24.08
N ALA A 32 34.74 -8.34 -24.87
CA ALA A 32 34.30 -9.70 -24.68
C ALA A 32 34.98 -10.35 -23.44
N PRO A 33 34.38 -11.37 -22.81
CA PRO A 33 35.01 -12.10 -21.71
C PRO A 33 36.07 -13.06 -22.21
N GLU A 34 37.24 -13.04 -21.58
CA GLU A 34 38.31 -13.99 -21.82
C GLU A 34 38.01 -15.33 -21.09
N ASP A 35 38.09 -16.40 -21.87
CA ASP A 35 38.16 -17.78 -21.43
C ASP A 35 39.43 -18.00 -20.60
N ILE A 36 39.28 -18.55 -19.40
CA ILE A 36 40.38 -19.25 -18.74
C ILE A 36 39.91 -20.67 -18.43
N ALA A 37 40.48 -21.59 -19.21
CA ALA A 37 40.30 -23.02 -19.08
C ALA A 37 41.29 -23.63 -18.08
N ALA A 38 40.79 -24.66 -17.40
CA ALA A 38 41.47 -25.89 -16.97
C ALA A 38 42.51 -25.85 -15.81
N GLY A 39 42.25 -26.75 -14.89
CA GLY A 39 43.27 -27.34 -14.04
C GLY A 39 42.76 -27.97 -12.78
N ASN A 40 42.22 -29.18 -12.89
CA ASN A 40 42.58 -30.43 -12.18
C ASN A 40 43.00 -30.31 -10.70
N THR A 41 42.37 -30.99 -9.75
CA THR A 41 42.60 -32.41 -9.35
C THR A 41 41.82 -32.69 -8.07
N VAL A 42 41.13 -33.81 -8.08
CA VAL A 42 40.58 -34.47 -6.89
C VAL A 42 41.72 -35.23 -6.23
N PRO A 43 41.76 -35.36 -4.90
CA PRO A 43 41.97 -36.67 -4.30
C PRO A 43 40.83 -37.06 -3.35
N ASP A 44 40.51 -38.26 -3.55
CA ASP A 44 39.76 -39.32 -2.93
C ASP A 44 40.11 -39.55 -1.44
N GLU A 45 39.10 -40.12 -0.73
CA GLU A 45 39.17 -41.03 0.39
C GLU A 45 39.40 -40.51 1.82
N ALA A 46 38.30 -40.55 2.63
CA ALA A 46 38.22 -41.40 3.83
C ALA A 46 36.88 -41.18 4.58
N GLU A 47 36.03 -42.18 4.57
CA GLU A 47 34.99 -42.50 5.54
C GLU A 47 35.58 -43.48 6.60
N PRO A 48 34.86 -43.78 7.73
CA PRO A 48 34.27 -43.03 8.85
C PRO A 48 34.97 -43.41 10.20
N PRO A 49 34.41 -43.09 11.37
CA PRO A 49 33.45 -44.01 12.00
C PRO A 49 32.28 -43.35 12.77
N SER A 50 31.20 -44.09 12.69
CA SER A 50 30.02 -44.06 13.53
C SER A 50 30.32 -43.99 15.02
N ALA A 51 29.68 -43.02 15.70
CA ALA A 51 29.38 -43.13 17.13
C ALA A 51 28.07 -42.37 17.40
N GLU A 52 27.00 -43.11 17.55
CA GLU A 52 25.78 -42.61 18.17
C GLU A 52 26.04 -42.27 19.63
N PRO A 53 25.55 -41.15 20.13
CA PRO A 53 25.08 -41.01 21.49
C PRO A 53 23.56 -41.04 21.51
N SER A 54 23.04 -42.00 22.21
CA SER A 54 21.68 -42.16 22.67
C SER A 54 21.23 -40.86 23.37
N GLU A 55 20.44 -40.02 22.70
CA GLU A 55 19.75 -38.89 23.34
C GLU A 55 18.39 -39.35 23.83
N THR A 56 18.25 -39.33 25.15
CA THR A 56 17.01 -39.44 25.91
C THR A 56 16.03 -38.36 25.39
N PRO A 57 14.78 -38.69 25.03
CA PRO A 57 13.81 -37.67 24.63
C PRO A 57 13.51 -36.72 25.76
N ALA A 58 13.82 -35.45 25.57
CA ALA A 58 13.36 -34.36 26.42
C ALA A 58 11.82 -34.33 26.44
N PRO A 59 11.21 -34.06 27.62
CA PRO A 59 9.74 -33.96 27.68
C PRO A 59 9.23 -32.87 26.77
N ALA A 60 8.24 -33.21 25.95
CA ALA A 60 7.49 -32.26 25.11
C ALA A 60 6.99 -31.09 25.97
N PRO A 61 7.10 -29.85 25.51
CA PRO A 61 6.48 -28.74 26.20
C PRO A 61 4.98 -28.99 26.26
N ALA A 62 4.45 -28.93 27.50
CA ALA A 62 3.03 -29.04 27.78
C ALA A 62 2.25 -28.10 26.85
N ALA A 63 1.31 -28.67 26.12
CA ALA A 63 0.34 -27.92 25.35
C ALA A 63 -0.35 -26.94 26.33
N SER A 64 0.01 -25.66 26.22
CA SER A 64 -0.74 -24.60 26.84
C SER A 64 -2.16 -24.69 26.27
N ASN A 65 -3.13 -24.95 27.14
CA ASN A 65 -4.54 -24.79 26.86
C ASN A 65 -4.75 -23.33 26.41
N GLU A 66 -4.60 -23.09 25.10
CA GLU A 66 -5.19 -21.91 24.52
C GLU A 66 -6.70 -22.04 24.71
N ALA A 67 -7.21 -21.22 25.63
CA ALA A 67 -8.63 -21.10 25.84
C ALA A 67 -9.30 -21.01 24.47
N ASN A 68 -10.11 -21.99 24.16
CA ASN A 68 -10.95 -22.04 22.97
C ASN A 68 -11.99 -20.91 23.09
N VAL A 69 -11.55 -19.68 22.81
CA VAL A 69 -12.46 -18.56 22.62
C VAL A 69 -13.22 -18.91 21.35
N ALA A 70 -14.48 -19.32 21.53
CA ALA A 70 -15.37 -19.67 20.44
C ALA A 70 -15.22 -18.61 19.34
N ALA A 71 -14.83 -19.06 18.16
CA ALA A 71 -14.77 -18.16 17.02
C ALA A 71 -16.18 -17.59 16.81
N PRO A 72 -16.34 -16.27 16.60
CA PRO A 72 -17.63 -15.74 16.20
C PRO A 72 -18.05 -16.50 14.95
N THR A 73 -19.14 -17.22 15.06
CA THR A 73 -19.72 -17.93 13.92
C THR A 73 -20.51 -16.90 13.14
N SER A 74 -19.95 -16.47 11.99
CA SER A 74 -20.79 -15.90 10.95
C SER A 74 -21.83 -16.93 10.57
N ALA A 75 -23.10 -16.54 10.52
CA ALA A 75 -24.18 -17.48 10.18
C ALA A 75 -24.07 -18.00 8.74
N HIS A 76 -23.39 -17.24 7.85
CA HIS A 76 -23.34 -17.48 6.41
C HIS A 76 -21.93 -17.72 5.86
N PHE A 77 -20.89 -17.33 6.59
CA PHE A 77 -19.51 -17.39 6.09
C PHE A 77 -18.62 -18.29 6.96
N GLN A 78 -17.66 -18.96 6.33
CA GLN A 78 -16.81 -19.98 6.95
C GLN A 78 -15.35 -19.51 7.06
N VAL A 79 -14.76 -19.71 8.23
CA VAL A 79 -13.30 -19.53 8.41
C VAL A 79 -12.54 -20.51 7.51
N GLY A 80 -11.42 -20.03 6.92
CA GLY A 80 -10.61 -20.81 5.99
C GLY A 80 -11.15 -20.82 4.56
N LYS A 81 -12.39 -20.39 4.33
CA LYS A 81 -13.01 -20.28 3.01
C LYS A 81 -13.26 -18.82 2.63
N ASN A 82 -14.09 -18.13 3.41
CA ASN A 82 -14.49 -16.76 3.14
C ASN A 82 -13.65 -15.71 3.85
N TYR A 83 -12.96 -16.10 4.91
CA TYR A 83 -12.01 -15.28 5.65
C TYR A 83 -11.00 -16.15 6.40
N THR A 84 -9.86 -15.58 6.76
CA THR A 84 -8.86 -16.21 7.62
C THR A 84 -8.83 -15.52 8.99
N ARG A 85 -8.36 -16.25 10.01
CA ARG A 85 -8.16 -15.70 11.35
C ARG A 85 -6.69 -15.48 11.63
N LEU A 86 -6.34 -14.31 12.11
CA LEU A 86 -5.00 -14.02 12.61
C LEU A 86 -4.83 -14.57 14.02
N SER A 87 -3.74 -15.26 14.27
CA SER A 87 -3.31 -15.67 15.59
C SER A 87 -1.81 -15.33 15.74
N PRO A 88 -1.46 -14.55 16.76
CA PRO A 88 -2.33 -13.84 17.70
C PRO A 88 -3.10 -12.69 17.04
N THR A 89 -4.13 -12.18 17.73
CA THR A 89 -4.81 -10.92 17.34
C THR A 89 -3.79 -9.79 17.24
N GLN A 90 -3.93 -8.97 16.22
CA GLN A 90 -3.03 -7.85 15.96
C GLN A 90 -3.60 -6.52 16.47
N PRO A 91 -2.73 -5.54 16.78
CA PRO A 91 -3.19 -4.25 17.26
C PRO A 91 -3.98 -3.49 16.18
N THR A 92 -4.91 -2.66 16.63
CA THR A 92 -5.68 -1.74 15.81
C THR A 92 -5.26 -0.29 16.05
N SER A 93 -5.76 0.64 15.24
CA SER A 93 -5.53 2.07 15.40
C SER A 93 -6.71 2.80 16.04
N SER A 94 -7.85 2.11 16.12
CA SER A 94 -9.10 2.65 16.66
C SER A 94 -9.19 2.51 18.17
N SER A 95 -10.06 3.29 18.81
CA SER A 95 -10.32 3.20 20.24
C SER A 95 -10.94 1.84 20.60
N PRO A 96 -10.74 1.34 21.86
CA PRO A 96 -11.16 0.00 22.27
C PRO A 96 -12.68 -0.25 22.20
N ASP A 97 -13.50 0.81 22.26
CA ASP A 97 -14.96 0.75 22.14
C ASP A 97 -15.45 0.57 20.69
N LYS A 98 -14.57 0.75 19.71
CA LYS A 98 -14.87 0.60 18.29
C LYS A 98 -14.37 -0.75 17.76
N VAL A 99 -15.04 -1.24 16.72
CA VAL A 99 -14.56 -2.33 15.89
C VAL A 99 -13.89 -1.72 14.67
N GLU A 100 -12.59 -1.92 14.54
CA GLU A 100 -11.86 -1.41 13.38
C GLU A 100 -12.11 -2.27 12.14
N VAL A 101 -12.41 -1.62 11.04
CA VAL A 101 -12.38 -2.22 9.69
C VAL A 101 -11.32 -1.49 8.90
N ALA A 102 -10.20 -2.16 8.64
CA ALA A 102 -9.08 -1.60 7.91
C ALA A 102 -9.10 -2.08 6.45
N GLU A 103 -9.11 -1.14 5.50
CA GLU A 103 -8.86 -1.41 4.09
C GLU A 103 -7.37 -1.25 3.82
N ILE A 104 -6.73 -2.35 3.43
CA ILE A 104 -5.36 -2.34 2.97
C ILE A 104 -5.39 -2.19 1.45
N PHE A 105 -4.78 -1.12 0.92
CA PHE A 105 -4.93 -0.73 -0.47
C PHE A 105 -3.65 -0.15 -1.08
N TRP A 106 -3.67 0.06 -2.38
CA TRP A 106 -2.64 0.80 -3.11
C TRP A 106 -3.30 1.66 -4.20
N TYR A 107 -2.92 2.93 -4.29
CA TYR A 107 -3.43 3.80 -5.34
C TYR A 107 -3.16 3.30 -6.76
N GLY A 108 -2.03 2.61 -7.00
CA GLY A 108 -1.72 2.02 -8.30
C GLY A 108 -2.46 0.71 -8.61
N CYS A 109 -3.29 0.19 -7.70
CA CYS A 109 -4.01 -1.06 -7.91
C CYS A 109 -5.37 -0.83 -8.59
N PRO A 110 -5.62 -1.37 -9.80
CA PRO A 110 -6.90 -1.20 -10.49
C PRO A 110 -8.08 -1.84 -9.76
N HIS A 111 -7.85 -2.93 -9.00
CA HIS A 111 -8.89 -3.56 -8.20
C HIS A 111 -9.27 -2.71 -6.98
N CYS A 112 -8.33 -1.98 -6.37
CA CYS A 112 -8.63 -1.02 -5.31
C CYS A 112 -9.45 0.14 -5.87
N TYR A 113 -9.07 0.67 -7.03
CA TYR A 113 -9.82 1.72 -7.72
C TYR A 113 -11.27 1.29 -8.04
N ALA A 114 -11.44 0.06 -8.56
CA ALA A 114 -12.76 -0.47 -8.88
C ALA A 114 -13.62 -0.72 -7.62
N LEU A 115 -13.00 -1.06 -6.47
CA LEU A 115 -13.72 -1.31 -5.22
C LEU A 115 -14.14 -0.03 -4.49
N ASP A 116 -13.39 1.07 -4.64
CA ASP A 116 -13.54 2.29 -3.84
C ASP A 116 -14.97 2.89 -3.84
N PRO A 117 -15.74 2.92 -4.96
CA PRO A 117 -17.13 3.38 -4.92
C PRO A 117 -18.02 2.56 -3.96
N SER A 118 -17.82 1.24 -3.91
CA SER A 118 -18.56 0.34 -3.01
C SER A 118 -18.13 0.53 -1.56
N VAL A 119 -16.83 0.73 -1.32
CA VAL A 119 -16.30 1.08 0.02
C VAL A 119 -16.92 2.37 0.52
N LYS A 120 -16.99 3.41 -0.31
CA LYS A 120 -17.62 4.69 0.07
C LYS A 120 -19.10 4.54 0.40
N SER A 121 -19.83 3.78 -0.40
CA SER A 121 -21.24 3.49 -0.14
C SER A 121 -21.43 2.78 1.20
N TRP A 122 -20.59 1.78 1.48
CA TRP A 122 -20.62 1.06 2.75
C TRP A 122 -20.25 1.95 3.95
N ILE A 123 -19.23 2.80 3.83
CA ILE A 123 -18.83 3.75 4.88
C ILE A 123 -20.00 4.66 5.25
N ALA A 124 -20.80 5.09 4.30
CA ALA A 124 -21.96 5.97 4.53
C ALA A 124 -23.07 5.28 5.33
N SER A 125 -23.14 3.95 5.32
CA SER A 125 -24.19 3.14 5.96
C SER A 125 -23.69 2.30 7.14
N LYS A 126 -22.39 2.26 7.43
CA LYS A 126 -21.81 1.44 8.50
C LYS A 126 -22.35 1.84 9.88
N PRO A 127 -22.47 0.90 10.83
CA PRO A 127 -22.84 1.20 12.21
C PRO A 127 -21.83 2.15 12.88
N GLU A 128 -22.32 2.92 13.85
CA GLU A 128 -21.47 3.86 14.60
C GLU A 128 -20.34 3.18 15.38
N TYR A 129 -20.55 1.95 15.85
CA TYR A 129 -19.50 1.19 16.56
C TYR A 129 -18.36 0.75 15.63
N VAL A 130 -18.50 0.86 14.30
CA VAL A 130 -17.44 0.55 13.35
C VAL A 130 -16.59 1.77 13.06
N SER A 131 -15.28 1.65 13.28
CA SER A 131 -14.26 2.60 12.82
C SER A 131 -13.64 2.09 11.52
N PHE A 132 -13.80 2.83 10.43
CA PHE A 132 -13.17 2.50 9.16
C PHE A 132 -11.85 3.26 9.01
N VAL A 133 -10.79 2.55 8.66
CA VAL A 133 -9.46 3.12 8.39
C VAL A 133 -8.92 2.63 7.07
N ARG A 134 -8.17 3.48 6.36
CA ARG A 134 -7.39 3.10 5.18
C ARG A 134 -5.92 2.99 5.52
N MET A 135 -5.29 1.94 5.03
CA MET A 135 -3.89 1.67 5.25
C MET A 135 -3.20 1.33 3.92
N PRO A 136 -2.42 2.25 3.36
CA PRO A 136 -1.71 1.99 2.11
C PRO A 136 -0.56 1.00 2.32
N VAL A 137 -0.34 0.09 1.35
CA VAL A 137 0.83 -0.79 1.33
C VAL A 137 2.12 -0.06 0.94
N VAL A 138 3.27 -0.66 1.30
CA VAL A 138 4.63 -0.08 1.13
C VAL A 138 5.57 -1.07 0.44
N TRP A 139 5.06 -1.89 -0.48
CA TRP A 139 5.80 -3.02 -1.08
C TRP A 139 6.88 -2.64 -2.10
N SER A 140 6.82 -1.43 -2.63
CA SER A 140 7.76 -0.90 -3.62
C SER A 140 7.99 0.59 -3.39
N ASP A 141 8.98 1.18 -4.04
CA ASP A 141 9.25 2.62 -3.93
C ASP A 141 8.05 3.45 -4.38
N VAL A 142 7.37 3.05 -5.46
CA VAL A 142 6.15 3.74 -5.92
C VAL A 142 5.01 3.59 -4.89
N ALA A 143 4.81 2.39 -4.34
CA ALA A 143 3.80 2.18 -3.31
C ALA A 143 4.11 3.01 -2.04
N LYS A 144 5.38 3.10 -1.66
CA LYS A 144 5.84 3.94 -0.55
C LYS A 144 5.60 5.44 -0.82
N THR A 145 5.86 5.90 -2.04
CA THR A 145 5.57 7.27 -2.48
C THR A 145 4.08 7.56 -2.35
N HIS A 146 3.22 6.65 -2.80
CA HIS A 146 1.77 6.77 -2.67
C HIS A 146 1.30 6.72 -1.20
N ALA A 147 1.92 5.88 -0.36
CA ALA A 147 1.62 5.83 1.07
C ALA A 147 1.96 7.16 1.76
N ARG A 148 3.12 7.75 1.43
CA ARG A 148 3.48 9.09 1.91
C ARG A 148 2.49 10.16 1.44
N ALA A 149 2.04 10.10 0.17
CA ALA A 149 1.03 11.01 -0.34
C ALA A 149 -0.30 10.89 0.42
N PHE A 150 -0.76 9.66 0.70
CA PHE A 150 -1.96 9.43 1.50
C PHE A 150 -1.86 10.08 2.88
N TYR A 151 -0.79 9.79 3.63
CA TYR A 151 -0.61 10.35 4.98
C TYR A 151 -0.31 11.85 5.00
N THR A 152 0.28 12.39 3.92
CA THR A 152 0.44 13.84 3.74
C THR A 152 -0.92 14.52 3.54
N ALA A 153 -1.76 13.96 2.67
CA ALA A 153 -3.12 14.48 2.46
C ALA A 153 -3.96 14.41 3.74
N GLU A 154 -3.80 13.33 4.53
CA GLU A 154 -4.45 13.17 5.84
C GLU A 154 -3.95 14.22 6.84
N ALA A 155 -2.63 14.43 6.96
CA ALA A 155 -2.04 15.41 7.87
C ALA A 155 -2.45 16.86 7.53
N LEU A 156 -2.64 17.14 6.24
CA LEU A 156 -3.10 18.44 5.75
C LEU A 156 -4.63 18.61 5.78
N GLY A 157 -5.38 17.57 6.26
CA GLY A 157 -6.85 17.59 6.28
C GLY A 157 -7.49 17.57 4.88
N LYS A 158 -6.76 17.14 3.86
CA LYS A 158 -7.18 17.16 2.45
C LYS A 158 -7.62 15.80 1.93
N ILE A 159 -7.47 14.71 2.71
CA ILE A 159 -7.69 13.34 2.23
C ILE A 159 -9.09 13.12 1.68
N GLY A 160 -10.13 13.72 2.28
CA GLY A 160 -11.51 13.59 1.82
C GLY A 160 -11.73 14.09 0.40
N ALA A 161 -11.02 15.15 -0.02
CA ALA A 161 -11.10 15.70 -1.37
C ALA A 161 -10.13 15.01 -2.34
N MET A 162 -9.00 14.52 -1.83
CA MET A 162 -7.90 14.07 -2.66
C MET A 162 -7.89 12.56 -2.93
N HIS A 163 -8.53 11.74 -2.08
CA HIS A 163 -8.48 10.28 -2.22
C HIS A 163 -8.95 9.81 -3.60
N ASP A 164 -10.15 10.21 -3.98
CA ASP A 164 -10.74 9.89 -5.29
C ASP A 164 -9.93 10.50 -6.46
N ALA A 165 -9.42 11.70 -6.24
CA ALA A 165 -8.65 12.39 -7.27
C ALA A 165 -7.29 11.72 -7.51
N LEU A 166 -6.63 11.19 -6.47
CA LEU A 166 -5.42 10.38 -6.60
C LEU A 166 -5.67 9.11 -7.42
N PHE A 167 -6.75 8.40 -7.14
CA PHE A 167 -7.13 7.24 -7.95
C PHE A 167 -7.37 7.63 -9.41
N ARG A 168 -8.19 8.65 -9.68
CA ARG A 168 -8.47 9.09 -11.05
C ARG A 168 -7.23 9.57 -11.79
N GLU A 169 -6.35 10.31 -11.12
CA GLU A 169 -5.12 10.79 -11.74
C GLU A 169 -4.25 9.63 -12.23
N ILE A 170 -4.15 8.58 -11.42
CA ILE A 170 -3.34 7.42 -11.74
C ILE A 170 -4.01 6.53 -12.81
N HIS A 171 -5.31 6.25 -12.69
CA HIS A 171 -5.98 5.26 -13.55
C HIS A 171 -6.59 5.85 -14.81
N ASP A 172 -7.25 7.01 -14.71
CA ASP A 172 -7.94 7.63 -15.85
C ASP A 172 -6.98 8.52 -16.65
N ASN A 173 -6.19 9.36 -15.95
CA ASN A 173 -5.24 10.28 -16.58
C ASN A 173 -3.87 9.65 -16.87
N ARG A 174 -3.62 8.41 -16.40
CA ARG A 174 -2.36 7.67 -16.56
C ARG A 174 -1.14 8.41 -16.03
N ASN A 175 -1.31 9.29 -15.06
CA ASN A 175 -0.24 9.96 -14.35
C ASN A 175 0.05 9.18 -13.05
N LEU A 176 1.12 8.41 -13.04
CA LEU A 176 1.44 7.50 -11.92
C LEU A 176 1.71 8.20 -10.59
N LEU A 177 1.95 9.52 -10.58
CA LEU A 177 2.31 10.27 -9.36
C LEU A 177 3.44 9.58 -8.56
N ASP A 178 4.41 9.01 -9.28
CA ASP A 178 5.47 8.14 -8.77
C ASP A 178 6.69 8.90 -8.23
N THR A 179 6.69 10.24 -8.35
CA THR A 179 7.74 11.11 -7.83
C THR A 179 7.16 12.20 -6.93
N GLU A 180 8.02 12.73 -6.06
CA GLU A 180 7.67 13.85 -5.16
C GLU A 180 7.24 15.09 -5.96
N ASP A 181 7.94 15.44 -7.04
CA ASP A 181 7.61 16.59 -7.89
C ASP A 181 6.21 16.46 -8.51
N LYS A 182 5.86 15.28 -9.01
CA LYS A 182 4.51 15.04 -9.55
C LYS A 182 3.44 15.15 -8.46
N LEU A 183 3.73 14.64 -7.27
CA LEU A 183 2.84 14.79 -6.12
C LEU A 183 2.74 16.25 -5.70
N ALA A 184 3.84 16.99 -5.61
CA ALA A 184 3.82 18.42 -5.27
C ALA A 184 2.93 19.20 -6.24
N ALA A 185 3.10 18.98 -7.55
CA ALA A 185 2.26 19.60 -8.57
C ALA A 185 0.78 19.22 -8.42
N PHE A 186 0.49 17.94 -8.14
CA PHE A 186 -0.88 17.47 -7.92
C PHE A 186 -1.48 18.09 -6.65
N PHE A 187 -0.77 18.14 -5.53
CA PHE A 187 -1.23 18.78 -4.29
C PHE A 187 -1.48 20.28 -4.49
N GLY A 188 -0.67 20.94 -5.34
CA GLY A 188 -0.88 22.33 -5.74
C GLY A 188 -2.26 22.59 -6.34
N THR A 189 -2.84 21.66 -7.08
CA THR A 189 -4.20 21.77 -7.64
C THR A 189 -5.28 21.76 -6.56
N PHE A 190 -4.97 21.32 -5.35
CA PHE A 190 -5.85 21.35 -4.16
C PHE A 190 -5.53 22.51 -3.21
N GLY A 191 -4.73 23.48 -3.66
CA GLY A 191 -4.39 24.67 -2.88
C GLY A 191 -3.37 24.43 -1.78
N VAL A 192 -2.53 23.41 -1.92
CA VAL A 192 -1.38 23.15 -1.04
C VAL A 192 -0.14 23.77 -1.68
N ASP A 193 0.47 24.74 -1.03
CA ASP A 193 1.72 25.32 -1.52
C ASP A 193 2.90 24.36 -1.37
N LEU A 194 3.95 24.55 -2.17
CA LEU A 194 5.08 23.65 -2.24
C LEU A 194 5.79 23.48 -0.87
N ALA A 195 5.94 24.55 -0.11
CA ALA A 195 6.64 24.50 1.18
C ALA A 195 5.83 23.68 2.22
N SER A 196 4.52 23.89 2.27
CA SER A 196 3.59 23.11 3.10
C SER A 196 3.56 21.63 2.70
N PHE A 197 3.57 21.34 1.40
CA PHE A 197 3.65 19.97 0.90
C PHE A 197 4.96 19.31 1.36
N GLN A 198 6.12 19.89 1.02
CA GLN A 198 7.42 19.31 1.31
C GLN A 198 7.63 19.09 2.81
N SER A 199 7.37 20.12 3.63
CA SER A 199 7.53 20.02 5.08
C SER A 199 6.65 18.92 5.70
N THR A 200 5.44 18.75 5.19
CA THR A 200 4.52 17.69 5.67
C THR A 200 4.93 16.32 5.16
N TYR A 201 5.24 16.20 3.87
CA TYR A 201 5.63 14.95 3.21
C TYR A 201 6.91 14.35 3.82
N GLU A 202 7.87 15.18 4.26
CA GLU A 202 9.09 14.77 4.93
C GLU A 202 8.97 14.67 6.45
N SER A 203 7.82 15.05 7.01
CA SER A 203 7.66 15.08 8.47
C SER A 203 7.83 13.71 9.13
N ALA A 204 8.34 13.72 10.35
CA ALA A 204 8.43 12.51 11.18
C ALA A 204 7.05 11.85 11.41
N GLY A 205 5.98 12.64 11.46
CA GLY A 205 4.60 12.14 11.60
C GLY A 205 4.17 11.27 10.42
N VAL A 206 4.41 11.74 9.18
CA VAL A 206 4.13 10.97 7.96
C VAL A 206 5.00 9.72 7.89
N GLN A 207 6.31 9.84 8.16
CA GLN A 207 7.23 8.69 8.16
C GLN A 207 6.81 7.62 9.16
N THR A 208 6.43 8.01 10.38
CA THR A 208 5.96 7.07 11.42
C THR A 208 4.70 6.33 10.98
N LYS A 209 3.74 7.02 10.33
CA LYS A 209 2.52 6.37 9.82
C LYS A 209 2.83 5.40 8.70
N VAL A 210 3.74 5.73 7.78
CA VAL A 210 4.20 4.83 6.71
C VAL A 210 4.88 3.59 7.30
N GLN A 211 5.77 3.74 8.28
CA GLN A 211 6.42 2.62 8.96
C GLN A 211 5.41 1.73 9.68
N ARG A 212 4.42 2.33 10.37
CA ARG A 212 3.35 1.59 11.03
C ARG A 212 2.50 0.81 10.02
N ALA A 213 2.16 1.38 8.88
CA ALA A 213 1.41 0.70 7.83
C ALA A 213 2.17 -0.51 7.28
N ASP A 214 3.48 -0.37 7.05
CA ASP A 214 4.35 -1.45 6.62
C ASP A 214 4.42 -2.58 7.67
N GLU A 215 4.59 -2.24 8.95
CA GLU A 215 4.62 -3.20 10.05
C GLU A 215 3.28 -3.95 10.16
N LEU A 216 2.16 -3.23 10.17
CA LEU A 216 0.83 -3.83 10.27
C LEU A 216 0.51 -4.68 9.04
N GLY A 217 0.88 -4.25 7.84
CA GLY A 217 0.72 -5.04 6.62
C GLY A 217 1.40 -6.41 6.71
N ARG A 218 2.61 -6.46 7.26
CA ARG A 218 3.32 -7.71 7.53
C ARG A 218 2.64 -8.55 8.61
N ARG A 219 2.21 -7.94 9.73
CA ARG A 219 1.52 -8.62 10.82
C ARG A 219 0.16 -9.19 10.40
N TYR A 220 -0.55 -8.49 9.54
CA TYR A 220 -1.80 -8.95 8.94
C TYR A 220 -1.59 -9.99 7.83
N ARG A 221 -0.32 -10.28 7.47
CA ARG A 221 0.07 -11.22 6.40
C ARG A 221 -0.57 -10.85 5.05
N VAL A 222 -0.65 -9.56 4.77
CA VAL A 222 -1.24 -9.05 3.53
C VAL A 222 -0.37 -9.44 2.34
N ALA A 223 -0.91 -10.24 1.43
CA ALA A 223 -0.23 -10.72 0.23
C ALA A 223 -0.77 -10.07 -1.06
N SER A 224 -1.94 -9.47 -1.01
CA SER A 224 -2.61 -8.82 -2.14
C SER A 224 -3.43 -7.61 -1.68
N VAL A 225 -3.81 -6.76 -2.61
CA VAL A 225 -4.73 -5.64 -2.35
C VAL A 225 -5.82 -5.59 -3.44
N PRO A 226 -7.05 -5.18 -3.10
CA PRO A 226 -7.49 -4.75 -1.78
C PRO A 226 -7.67 -5.93 -0.81
N THR A 227 -7.33 -5.73 0.46
CA THR A 227 -7.57 -6.67 1.56
C THR A 227 -8.28 -5.93 2.69
N ILE A 228 -9.24 -6.58 3.33
CA ILE A 228 -9.94 -6.03 4.50
C ILE A 228 -9.53 -6.80 5.75
N VAL A 229 -9.21 -6.07 6.81
CA VAL A 229 -8.94 -6.62 8.14
C VAL A 229 -9.96 -6.11 9.13
N VAL A 230 -10.66 -7.03 9.80
CA VAL A 230 -11.65 -6.69 10.83
C VAL A 230 -11.04 -6.93 12.20
N ASN A 231 -11.00 -5.89 13.01
CA ASN A 231 -10.58 -5.84 14.42
C ASN A 231 -9.20 -6.49 14.70
N GLY A 232 -8.28 -6.43 13.70
CA GLY A 232 -6.96 -7.08 13.80
C GLY A 232 -7.02 -8.61 13.93
N LYS A 233 -8.18 -9.22 13.65
CA LYS A 233 -8.45 -10.66 13.84
C LYS A 233 -8.77 -11.40 12.55
N TYR A 234 -9.54 -10.80 11.64
CA TYR A 234 -10.06 -11.48 10.46
C TYR A 234 -9.58 -10.77 9.21
N VAL A 235 -9.09 -11.55 8.26
CA VAL A 235 -8.58 -11.08 6.96
C VAL A 235 -9.44 -11.67 5.86
N THR A 236 -9.90 -10.84 4.94
CA THR A 236 -10.71 -11.23 3.79
C THR A 236 -10.49 -10.29 2.62
N ASP A 237 -10.99 -10.66 1.47
CA ASP A 237 -11.09 -9.87 0.25
C ASP A 237 -12.35 -10.26 -0.54
N ALA A 238 -12.62 -9.57 -1.65
CA ALA A 238 -13.81 -9.83 -2.46
C ALA A 238 -13.80 -11.25 -3.09
N GLY A 239 -12.62 -11.78 -3.42
CA GLY A 239 -12.47 -13.13 -3.97
C GLY A 239 -12.82 -14.19 -2.94
N MET A 240 -12.26 -14.08 -1.74
CA MET A 240 -12.55 -14.99 -0.62
C MET A 240 -14.01 -14.91 -0.19
N ALA A 241 -14.56 -13.71 -0.11
CA ALA A 241 -15.94 -13.51 0.30
C ALA A 241 -16.96 -14.09 -0.71
N GLY A 242 -16.58 -14.17 -1.99
CA GLY A 242 -17.44 -14.62 -3.07
C GLY A 242 -18.08 -13.48 -3.88
N GLY A 243 -17.50 -12.28 -3.78
CA GLY A 243 -17.93 -11.08 -4.51
C GLY A 243 -17.95 -9.84 -3.62
N VAL A 244 -18.14 -8.68 -4.24
CA VAL A 244 -18.11 -7.38 -3.54
C VAL A 244 -19.29 -7.24 -2.56
N GLU A 245 -20.49 -7.68 -2.94
CA GLU A 245 -21.66 -7.64 -2.07
C GLU A 245 -21.47 -8.55 -0.86
N GLN A 246 -21.01 -9.78 -1.08
CA GLN A 246 -20.70 -10.75 -0.02
C GLN A 246 -19.58 -10.26 0.90
N LEU A 247 -18.60 -9.51 0.37
CA LEU A 247 -17.54 -8.90 1.17
C LEU A 247 -18.13 -7.96 2.23
N PHE A 248 -19.01 -7.05 1.85
CA PHE A 248 -19.61 -6.11 2.79
C PHE A 248 -20.59 -6.77 3.75
N ALA A 249 -21.31 -7.81 3.33
CA ALA A 249 -22.13 -8.63 4.22
C ALA A 249 -21.26 -9.34 5.26
N LEU A 250 -20.17 -9.97 4.85
CA LEU A 250 -19.19 -10.63 5.74
C LEU A 250 -18.58 -9.64 6.74
N ILE A 251 -18.12 -8.47 6.28
CA ILE A 251 -17.56 -7.43 7.16
C ILE A 251 -18.60 -7.03 8.22
N GLY A 252 -19.86 -6.85 7.81
CA GLY A 252 -20.95 -6.51 8.72
C GLY A 252 -21.18 -7.58 9.80
N GLU A 253 -21.21 -8.85 9.43
CA GLU A 253 -21.37 -9.97 10.35
C GLU A 253 -20.19 -10.09 11.34
N LEU A 254 -18.96 -10.01 10.83
CA LEU A 254 -17.76 -10.06 11.67
C LEU A 254 -17.69 -8.87 12.64
N ALA A 255 -18.02 -7.66 12.16
CA ALA A 255 -18.03 -6.48 13.00
C ALA A 255 -19.11 -6.53 14.08
N ALA A 256 -20.30 -7.02 13.74
CA ALA A 256 -21.39 -7.20 14.71
C ALA A 256 -21.02 -8.23 15.79
N SER A 257 -20.41 -9.34 15.41
CA SER A 257 -19.92 -10.36 16.34
C SER A 257 -18.85 -9.82 17.29
N GLU A 258 -17.88 -9.05 16.78
CA GLU A 258 -16.84 -8.42 17.60
C GLU A 258 -17.40 -7.35 18.55
N HIS A 259 -18.45 -6.66 18.13
CA HIS A 259 -19.13 -5.67 18.99
C HIS A 259 -19.92 -6.34 20.13
N SER A 260 -20.61 -7.44 19.83
CA SER A 260 -21.42 -8.19 20.82
C SER A 260 -20.57 -8.97 21.83
N GLY A 261 -19.31 -9.26 21.50
CA GLY A 261 -18.37 -9.97 22.38
C GLY A 261 -17.56 -9.06 23.30
N LYS A 262 -17.79 -7.76 23.25
CA LYS A 262 -17.23 -6.76 24.19
C LYS A 262 -18.16 -6.55 25.35
#